data_70f8736fb5931a25eb07be6f5a7f5776
#
_entry.id   70f8736fb5931a25eb07be6f5a7f5776
#
_cell.length_a   1.000
_cell.length_b   1.000
_cell.length_c   1.000
_cell.angle_alpha   90.00
_cell.angle_beta   90.00
_cell.angle_gamma   90.00
#
_symmetry.space_group_name_H-M   'P 1'
#
loop_
_entity.id
_entity.type
_entity.pdbx_description
1 polymer ?
#
loop_
_entity_poly.entity_id
_entity_poly.type
_entity_poly.pdbx_seq_one_letter_code
_entity_poly.pdbx_strand_id
1 'polypeptide(L)'
;MANKLKVMTILGTRPEIIRLAETIKACDKYFEHILVHTGQNYDYELNEVFFKDLGLRAPDEYMNAAGENAAETIGNVIIKSDELIKKYKPDAILLYGDTNSCLSVISAKRNKVPVFHMEAGNRCFDERVPEEINRKIVDHLSDINMTLTEHARRYLIAEGLRPETIIKTGSSMKEVLNDKKEDITNAIISYITNKAILLAFVFTIPFNFSMKFTLSLSL
;
A
#
# COMPACT_ATOMS: atom_id res chain seq x y z
N MET A 1 14.99 -29.96 -2.74
CA MET A 1 13.94 -28.98 -2.40
C MET A 1 13.71 -28.16 -3.65
N ALA A 2 12.46 -27.97 -4.08
CA ALA A 2 12.21 -27.07 -5.21
C ALA A 2 12.65 -25.65 -4.82
N ASN A 3 13.36 -24.97 -5.73
CA ASN A 3 13.72 -23.57 -5.51
C ASN A 3 12.43 -22.76 -5.36
N LYS A 4 12.35 -21.92 -4.32
CA LYS A 4 11.25 -20.98 -4.18
C LYS A 4 11.27 -20.00 -5.35
N LEU A 5 10.09 -19.65 -5.87
CA LEU A 5 9.97 -18.57 -6.84
C LEU A 5 10.37 -17.24 -6.19
N LYS A 6 11.05 -16.41 -6.96
CA LYS A 6 11.48 -15.07 -6.54
C LYS A 6 10.42 -14.05 -6.91
N VAL A 7 9.81 -13.43 -5.93
CA VAL A 7 8.74 -12.43 -6.11
C VAL A 7 9.20 -11.08 -5.60
N MET A 8 9.08 -10.05 -6.43
CA MET A 8 9.38 -8.67 -6.05
C MET A 8 8.07 -7.91 -5.84
N THR A 9 7.88 -7.34 -4.64
CA THR A 9 6.77 -6.42 -4.35
C THR A 9 7.29 -4.99 -4.36
N ILE A 10 6.66 -4.11 -5.14
CA ILE A 10 7.02 -2.70 -5.22
C ILE A 10 5.85 -1.87 -4.68
N LEU A 11 6.13 -1.06 -3.67
CA LEU A 11 5.17 -0.17 -3.02
C LEU A 11 5.83 1.17 -2.68
N GLY A 12 5.03 2.20 -2.35
CA GLY A 12 5.60 3.52 -2.10
C GLY A 12 4.80 4.41 -1.17
N THR A 13 3.63 3.97 -0.72
CA THR A 13 2.75 4.81 0.12
C THR A 13 2.23 4.05 1.33
N ARG A 14 1.86 4.79 2.37
CA ARG A 14 1.26 4.24 3.60
C ARG A 14 0.04 3.36 3.34
N PRO A 15 -0.95 3.77 2.51
CA PRO A 15 -2.07 2.90 2.19
C PRO A 15 -1.67 1.56 1.58
N GLU A 16 -0.64 1.54 0.71
CA GLU A 16 -0.12 0.30 0.13
C GLU A 16 0.51 -0.59 1.21
N ILE A 17 1.33 -0.03 2.12
CA ILE A 17 1.94 -0.77 3.24
C ILE A 17 0.86 -1.42 4.09
N ILE A 18 -0.16 -0.65 4.50
CA ILE A 18 -1.24 -1.15 5.36
C ILE A 18 -2.02 -2.27 4.66
N ARG A 19 -2.43 -2.04 3.41
CA ARG A 19 -3.28 -2.98 2.67
C ARG A 19 -2.55 -4.25 2.25
N LEU A 20 -1.24 -4.16 2.02
CA LEU A 20 -0.40 -5.30 1.67
C LEU A 20 0.18 -6.04 2.88
N ALA A 21 -0.02 -5.59 4.12
CA ALA A 21 0.66 -6.14 5.27
C ALA A 21 0.60 -7.67 5.35
N GLU A 22 -0.59 -8.26 5.29
CA GLU A 22 -0.75 -9.72 5.35
C GLU A 22 -0.26 -10.41 4.06
N THR A 23 -0.37 -9.74 2.92
CA THR A 23 0.18 -10.26 1.65
C THR A 23 1.71 -10.29 1.69
N ILE A 24 2.37 -9.27 2.25
CA ILE A 24 3.84 -9.23 2.45
C ILE A 24 4.28 -10.38 3.35
N LYS A 25 3.63 -10.59 4.50
CA LYS A 25 3.90 -11.73 5.39
C LYS A 25 3.75 -13.07 4.67
N ALA A 26 2.71 -13.22 3.85
CA ALA A 26 2.51 -14.41 3.04
C ALA A 26 3.61 -14.59 1.98
N CYS A 27 4.01 -13.53 1.30
CA CYS A 27 5.11 -13.56 0.33
C CYS A 27 6.43 -13.97 1.00
N ASP A 28 6.76 -13.41 2.16
CA ASP A 28 7.96 -13.76 2.93
C ASP A 28 7.98 -15.24 3.33
N LYS A 29 6.81 -15.80 3.64
CA LYS A 29 6.69 -17.21 4.02
C LYS A 29 6.88 -18.19 2.85
N TYR A 30 6.28 -17.88 1.70
CA TYR A 30 6.15 -18.85 0.61
C TYR A 30 7.13 -18.66 -0.53
N PHE A 31 7.69 -17.45 -0.72
CA PHE A 31 8.58 -17.08 -1.82
C PHE A 31 9.96 -16.65 -1.33
N GLU A 32 10.92 -16.55 -2.25
CA GLU A 32 12.10 -15.70 -2.09
C GLU A 32 11.65 -14.26 -2.38
N HIS A 33 11.25 -13.55 -1.32
CA HIS A 33 10.55 -12.29 -1.44
C HIS A 33 11.50 -11.10 -1.37
N ILE A 34 11.41 -10.20 -2.34
CA ILE A 34 12.12 -8.93 -2.39
C ILE A 34 11.11 -7.81 -2.23
N LEU A 35 11.20 -7.08 -1.12
CA LEU A 35 10.33 -5.95 -0.81
C LEU A 35 11.04 -4.66 -1.15
N VAL A 36 10.46 -3.87 -2.05
CA VAL A 36 11.02 -2.61 -2.56
C VAL A 36 10.10 -1.46 -2.21
N HIS A 37 10.65 -0.41 -1.61
CA HIS A 37 9.94 0.84 -1.34
C HIS A 37 10.42 1.94 -2.29
N THR A 38 9.50 2.60 -3.00
CA THR A 38 9.88 3.61 -4.00
C THR A 38 10.45 4.89 -3.40
N GLY A 39 10.13 5.21 -2.14
CA GLY A 39 10.64 6.42 -1.49
C GLY A 39 10.17 7.69 -2.18
N GLN A 40 8.98 7.68 -2.75
CA GLN A 40 8.41 8.84 -3.46
C GLN A 40 7.89 9.96 -2.54
N ASN A 41 7.81 9.71 -1.23
CA ASN A 41 7.48 10.70 -0.21
C ASN A 41 8.66 10.88 0.74
N TYR A 42 8.98 12.13 1.08
CA TYR A 42 10.11 12.50 1.94
C TYR A 42 10.00 12.08 3.41
N ASP A 43 8.83 11.62 3.86
CA ASP A 43 8.57 11.20 5.25
C ASP A 43 9.07 9.77 5.53
N TYR A 44 10.38 9.58 5.50
CA TYR A 44 11.04 8.30 5.80
C TYR A 44 10.69 7.77 7.20
N GLU A 45 10.75 8.63 8.23
CA GLU A 45 10.47 8.25 9.62
C GLU A 45 9.02 7.78 9.83
N LEU A 46 8.07 8.42 9.14
CA LEU A 46 6.66 8.03 9.22
C LEU A 46 6.37 6.66 8.57
N ASN A 47 7.15 6.25 7.58
CA ASN A 47 6.97 4.95 6.94
C ASN A 47 7.47 3.79 7.82
N GLU A 48 8.59 3.96 8.53
CA GLU A 48 9.16 2.92 9.42
C GLU A 48 8.19 2.54 10.55
N VAL A 49 7.45 3.51 11.09
CA VAL A 49 6.44 3.26 12.12
C VAL A 49 5.40 2.25 11.64
N PHE A 50 4.91 2.38 10.39
CA PHE A 50 3.92 1.46 9.83
C PHE A 50 4.47 0.04 9.65
N PHE A 51 5.71 -0.11 9.19
CA PHE A 51 6.33 -1.44 9.09
C PHE A 51 6.41 -2.11 10.46
N LYS A 52 6.85 -1.37 11.47
CA LYS A 52 6.96 -1.87 12.85
C LYS A 52 5.59 -2.23 13.46
N ASP A 53 4.61 -1.34 13.37
CA ASP A 53 3.29 -1.52 13.96
C ASP A 53 2.50 -2.67 13.32
N LEU A 54 2.74 -2.91 12.02
CA LEU A 54 2.14 -4.02 11.28
C LEU A 54 2.92 -5.32 11.42
N GLY A 55 4.07 -5.31 12.11
CA GLY A 55 4.92 -6.48 12.28
C GLY A 55 5.59 -6.92 10.98
N LEU A 56 5.90 -5.97 10.10
CA LEU A 56 6.59 -6.20 8.85
C LEU A 56 8.10 -6.01 9.00
N ARG A 57 8.88 -6.74 8.21
CA ARG A 57 10.31 -6.45 8.07
C ARG A 57 10.54 -5.17 7.27
N ALA A 58 11.71 -4.59 7.39
CA ALA A 58 12.12 -3.48 6.56
C ALA A 58 12.20 -3.91 5.07
N PRO A 59 11.96 -2.99 4.12
CA PRO A 59 12.24 -3.24 2.72
C PRO A 59 13.70 -3.62 2.47
N ASP A 60 13.91 -4.49 1.47
CA ASP A 60 15.25 -4.87 1.03
C ASP A 60 15.93 -3.74 0.27
N GLU A 61 15.12 -2.92 -0.43
CA GLU A 61 15.61 -1.80 -1.24
C GLU A 61 14.71 -0.57 -1.11
N TYR A 62 15.37 0.59 -1.10
CA TYR A 62 14.72 1.90 -1.20
C TYR A 62 15.17 2.57 -2.50
N MET A 63 14.22 2.83 -3.40
CA MET A 63 14.52 3.46 -4.69
C MET A 63 14.91 4.95 -4.55
N ASN A 64 14.39 5.64 -3.54
CA ASN A 64 14.51 7.11 -3.43
C ASN A 64 14.12 7.78 -4.76
N ALA A 65 12.90 7.47 -5.23
CA ALA A 65 12.44 7.90 -6.54
C ALA A 65 11.82 9.30 -6.54
N ALA A 66 11.71 9.96 -5.39
CA ALA A 66 11.21 11.33 -5.34
C ALA A 66 12.03 12.24 -6.26
N GLY A 67 11.35 13.03 -7.09
CA GLY A 67 11.92 14.04 -7.95
C GLY A 67 11.35 15.42 -7.63
N GLU A 68 11.81 16.45 -8.32
CA GLU A 68 11.32 17.82 -8.15
C GLU A 68 9.85 18.01 -8.58
N ASN A 69 9.37 17.11 -9.44
CA ASN A 69 8.00 17.13 -9.94
C ASN A 69 7.49 15.71 -10.20
N ALA A 70 6.19 15.60 -10.52
CA ALA A 70 5.55 14.31 -10.75
C ALA A 70 6.16 13.53 -11.94
N ALA A 71 6.50 14.20 -13.03
CA ALA A 71 7.07 13.55 -14.20
C ALA A 71 8.46 12.97 -13.91
N GLU A 72 9.28 13.69 -13.17
CA GLU A 72 10.59 13.21 -12.73
C GLU A 72 10.45 12.02 -11.77
N THR A 73 9.54 12.11 -10.79
CA THR A 73 9.26 10.99 -9.88
C THR A 73 8.84 9.74 -10.65
N ILE A 74 7.94 9.88 -11.62
CA ILE A 74 7.51 8.77 -12.49
C ILE A 74 8.71 8.21 -13.28
N GLY A 75 9.51 9.07 -13.88
CA GLY A 75 10.73 8.67 -14.62
C GLY A 75 11.69 7.90 -13.72
N ASN A 76 11.93 8.39 -12.52
CA ASN A 76 12.78 7.73 -11.53
C ASN A 76 12.25 6.36 -11.10
N VAL A 77 10.93 6.22 -10.88
CA VAL A 77 10.31 4.92 -10.59
C VAL A 77 10.58 3.92 -11.72
N ILE A 78 10.38 4.32 -12.97
CA ILE A 78 10.62 3.46 -14.14
C ILE A 78 12.10 3.07 -14.25
N ILE A 79 13.02 4.03 -14.17
CA ILE A 79 14.46 3.78 -14.30
C ILE A 79 14.96 2.86 -13.19
N LYS A 80 14.68 3.21 -11.94
CA LYS A 80 15.18 2.46 -10.78
C LYS A 80 14.54 1.08 -10.65
N SER A 81 13.28 0.92 -11.04
CA SER A 81 12.66 -0.40 -11.10
C SER A 81 13.32 -1.29 -12.17
N ASP A 82 13.71 -0.74 -13.31
CA ASP A 82 14.43 -1.49 -14.36
C ASP A 82 15.80 -1.99 -13.84
N GLU A 83 16.53 -1.15 -13.11
CA GLU A 83 17.81 -1.50 -12.49
C GLU A 83 17.63 -2.65 -11.48
N LEU A 84 16.63 -2.56 -10.60
CA LEU A 84 16.36 -3.58 -9.59
C LEU A 84 15.87 -4.90 -10.21
N ILE A 85 15.04 -4.85 -11.24
CA ILE A 85 14.61 -6.04 -11.97
C ILE A 85 15.80 -6.75 -12.60
N LYS A 86 16.73 -6.02 -13.21
CA LYS A 86 17.96 -6.60 -13.79
C LYS A 86 18.89 -7.18 -12.73
N LYS A 87 18.98 -6.52 -11.56
CA LYS A 87 19.80 -6.96 -10.42
C LYS A 87 19.27 -8.27 -9.82
N TYR A 88 17.99 -8.30 -9.49
CA TYR A 88 17.38 -9.40 -8.74
C TYR A 88 16.80 -10.52 -9.60
N LYS A 89 16.44 -10.22 -10.85
CA LYS A 89 15.82 -11.15 -11.82
C LYS A 89 14.64 -11.91 -11.22
N PRO A 90 13.59 -11.20 -10.76
CA PRO A 90 12.43 -11.84 -10.17
C PRO A 90 11.66 -12.68 -11.21
N ASP A 91 11.03 -13.76 -10.75
CA ASP A 91 10.13 -14.59 -11.56
C ASP A 91 8.77 -13.90 -11.74
N ALA A 92 8.37 -13.03 -10.81
CA ALA A 92 7.13 -12.25 -10.87
C ALA A 92 7.23 -10.95 -10.08
N ILE A 93 6.41 -9.98 -10.43
CA ILE A 93 6.25 -8.71 -9.71
C ILE A 93 4.83 -8.58 -9.21
N LEU A 94 4.68 -8.18 -7.95
CA LEU A 94 3.42 -7.84 -7.32
C LEU A 94 3.32 -6.32 -7.16
N LEU A 95 2.23 -5.75 -7.68
CA LEU A 95 1.89 -4.33 -7.57
C LEU A 95 0.53 -4.16 -6.89
N TYR A 96 0.33 -3.02 -6.25
CA TYR A 96 -0.92 -2.70 -5.59
C TYR A 96 -1.39 -1.29 -5.95
N GLY A 97 -2.68 -1.16 -6.29
CA GLY A 97 -3.34 0.15 -6.46
C GLY A 97 -2.82 0.96 -7.64
N ASP A 98 -2.76 2.25 -7.45
CA ASP A 98 -2.72 3.24 -8.54
C ASP A 98 -1.74 4.39 -8.30
N THR A 99 -0.90 4.31 -7.28
CA THR A 99 0.13 5.33 -7.05
C THR A 99 1.25 5.22 -8.09
N ASN A 100 2.18 6.17 -8.11
CA ASN A 100 3.27 6.14 -9.09
C ASN A 100 4.14 4.86 -9.00
N SER A 101 4.12 4.15 -7.85
CA SER A 101 4.81 2.87 -7.69
C SER A 101 4.37 1.83 -8.73
N CYS A 102 3.07 1.84 -9.10
CA CYS A 102 2.52 0.89 -10.07
C CYS A 102 3.07 1.08 -11.49
N LEU A 103 3.64 2.23 -11.83
CA LEU A 103 4.23 2.49 -13.14
C LEU A 103 5.53 1.73 -13.39
N SER A 104 6.09 1.08 -12.35
CA SER A 104 7.13 0.05 -12.50
C SER A 104 6.69 -1.12 -13.38
N VAL A 105 5.38 -1.28 -13.64
CA VAL A 105 4.83 -2.24 -14.61
C VAL A 105 5.47 -2.09 -15.99
N ILE A 106 5.82 -0.86 -16.41
CA ILE A 106 6.45 -0.59 -17.70
C ILE A 106 7.81 -1.30 -17.77
N SER A 107 8.64 -1.14 -16.75
CA SER A 107 9.95 -1.80 -16.65
C SER A 107 9.82 -3.32 -16.56
N ALA A 108 8.85 -3.82 -15.78
CA ALA A 108 8.55 -5.24 -15.68
C ALA A 108 8.24 -5.86 -17.04
N LYS A 109 7.33 -5.26 -17.78
CA LYS A 109 6.95 -5.77 -19.12
C LYS A 109 8.07 -5.68 -20.14
N ARG A 110 8.91 -4.63 -20.08
CA ARG A 110 10.11 -4.52 -20.95
C ARG A 110 11.13 -5.62 -20.65
N ASN A 111 11.25 -6.05 -19.40
CA ASN A 111 12.10 -7.16 -18.97
C ASN A 111 11.42 -8.54 -19.06
N LYS A 112 10.18 -8.62 -19.57
CA LYS A 112 9.39 -9.86 -19.73
C LYS A 112 9.11 -10.58 -18.39
N VAL A 113 9.01 -9.82 -17.30
CA VAL A 113 8.64 -10.34 -15.99
C VAL A 113 7.11 -10.25 -15.84
N PRO A 114 6.43 -11.35 -15.49
CA PRO A 114 4.99 -11.34 -15.24
C PRO A 114 4.61 -10.40 -14.11
N VAL A 115 3.50 -9.68 -14.29
CA VAL A 115 2.98 -8.72 -13.32
C VAL A 115 1.61 -9.14 -12.82
N PHE A 116 1.50 -9.18 -11.49
CA PHE A 116 0.27 -9.42 -10.74
C PHE A 116 -0.15 -8.10 -10.10
N HIS A 117 -1.31 -7.58 -10.47
CA HIS A 117 -1.80 -6.30 -9.97
C HIS A 117 -3.01 -6.49 -9.05
N MET A 118 -2.87 -6.09 -7.80
CA MET A 118 -3.94 -6.07 -6.78
C MET A 118 -4.65 -4.72 -6.78
N GLU A 119 -5.93 -4.71 -6.42
CA GLU A 119 -6.84 -3.55 -6.47
C GLU A 119 -7.10 -3.06 -7.91
N ALA A 120 -7.03 -3.97 -8.87
CA ALA A 120 -7.24 -3.71 -10.28
C ALA A 120 -8.70 -3.33 -10.62
N GLY A 121 -8.87 -2.57 -11.69
CA GLY A 121 -10.18 -2.29 -12.28
C GLY A 121 -11.01 -1.20 -11.60
N ASN A 122 -10.48 -0.50 -10.62
CA ASN A 122 -11.14 0.68 -10.08
C ASN A 122 -11.17 1.80 -11.12
N ARG A 123 -12.31 2.49 -11.26
CA ARG A 123 -12.49 3.62 -12.20
C ARG A 123 -13.27 4.75 -11.53
N CYS A 124 -12.81 5.97 -11.73
CA CYS A 124 -13.57 7.18 -11.41
C CYS A 124 -14.06 7.90 -12.67
N PHE A 125 -13.59 7.50 -13.86
CA PHE A 125 -13.92 8.08 -15.16
C PHE A 125 -13.63 9.58 -15.28
N ASP A 126 -12.66 10.06 -14.51
CA ASP A 126 -12.21 11.44 -14.52
C ASP A 126 -10.68 11.50 -14.64
N GLU A 127 -10.18 11.79 -15.83
CA GLU A 127 -8.73 11.85 -16.11
C GLU A 127 -8.03 13.08 -15.50
N ARG A 128 -8.77 13.98 -14.86
CA ARG A 128 -8.17 15.04 -14.01
C ARG A 128 -7.56 14.47 -12.74
N VAL A 129 -7.95 13.25 -12.37
CA VAL A 129 -7.37 12.50 -11.27
C VAL A 129 -6.17 11.70 -11.79
N PRO A 130 -4.93 12.02 -11.36
CA PRO A 130 -3.72 11.37 -11.89
C PRO A 130 -3.74 9.85 -11.75
N GLU A 131 -4.35 9.34 -10.67
CA GLU A 131 -4.48 7.91 -10.41
C GLU A 131 -5.34 7.19 -11.46
N GLU A 132 -6.28 7.88 -12.10
CA GLU A 132 -7.09 7.26 -13.16
C GLU A 132 -6.25 6.87 -14.37
N ILE A 133 -5.25 7.68 -14.70
CA ILE A 133 -4.28 7.39 -15.76
C ILE A 133 -3.41 6.19 -15.35
N ASN A 134 -2.90 6.20 -14.13
CA ASN A 134 -2.08 5.11 -13.60
C ASN A 134 -2.83 3.78 -13.61
N ARG A 135 -4.12 3.76 -13.19
CA ARG A 135 -4.99 2.57 -13.22
C ARG A 135 -5.06 1.97 -14.61
N LYS A 136 -5.38 2.79 -15.62
CA LYS A 136 -5.46 2.32 -17.00
C LYS A 136 -4.14 1.71 -17.47
N ILE A 137 -3.02 2.34 -17.18
CA ILE A 137 -1.70 1.84 -17.57
C ILE A 137 -1.41 0.50 -16.89
N VAL A 138 -1.52 0.41 -15.56
CA VAL A 138 -1.14 -0.80 -14.83
C VAL A 138 -2.08 -1.97 -15.13
N ASP A 139 -3.39 -1.73 -15.22
CA ASP A 139 -4.37 -2.77 -15.51
C ASP A 139 -4.15 -3.40 -16.89
N HIS A 140 -3.91 -2.56 -17.91
CA HIS A 140 -3.72 -3.04 -19.29
C HIS A 140 -2.35 -3.68 -19.54
N LEU A 141 -1.34 -3.37 -18.71
CA LEU A 141 -0.02 -3.97 -18.84
C LEU A 141 0.18 -5.19 -17.96
N SER A 142 -0.65 -5.39 -16.94
CA SER A 142 -0.53 -6.53 -16.03
C SER A 142 -0.98 -7.84 -16.67
N ASP A 143 -0.32 -8.95 -16.31
CA ASP A 143 -0.66 -10.28 -16.82
C ASP A 143 -1.85 -10.88 -16.05
N ILE A 144 -1.94 -10.60 -14.75
CA ILE A 144 -3.07 -10.99 -13.90
C ILE A 144 -3.56 -9.78 -13.12
N ASN A 145 -4.85 -9.50 -13.25
CA ASN A 145 -5.54 -8.45 -12.51
C ASN A 145 -6.40 -9.04 -11.40
N MET A 146 -6.12 -8.65 -10.15
CA MET A 146 -6.83 -9.09 -8.96
C MET A 146 -7.75 -7.97 -8.48
N THR A 147 -9.06 -8.15 -8.70
CA THR A 147 -10.06 -7.11 -8.43
C THR A 147 -10.70 -7.27 -7.06
N LEU A 148 -11.05 -6.15 -6.42
CA LEU A 148 -11.75 -6.15 -5.13
C LEU A 148 -13.23 -6.52 -5.29
N THR A 149 -13.85 -6.10 -6.38
CA THR A 149 -15.29 -6.21 -6.59
C THR A 149 -15.62 -6.79 -7.98
N GLU A 150 -16.85 -7.27 -8.13
CA GLU A 150 -17.34 -7.70 -9.43
C GLU A 150 -17.56 -6.50 -10.38
N HIS A 151 -17.81 -5.30 -9.86
CA HIS A 151 -17.88 -4.09 -10.70
C HIS A 151 -16.53 -3.80 -11.36
N ALA A 152 -15.45 -3.80 -10.59
CA ALA A 152 -14.10 -3.62 -11.10
C ALA A 152 -13.75 -4.67 -12.16
N ARG A 153 -14.12 -5.94 -11.92
CA ARG A 153 -13.93 -7.02 -12.89
C ARG A 153 -14.66 -6.75 -14.20
N ARG A 154 -15.91 -6.30 -14.13
CA ARG A 154 -16.72 -5.97 -15.33
C ARG A 154 -16.16 -4.80 -16.13
N TYR A 155 -15.60 -3.79 -15.47
CA TYR A 155 -14.93 -2.69 -16.16
C TYR A 155 -13.76 -3.19 -17.01
N LEU A 156 -12.89 -4.02 -16.44
CA LEU A 156 -11.74 -4.56 -17.17
C LEU A 156 -12.16 -5.42 -18.37
N ILE A 157 -13.21 -6.23 -18.22
CA ILE A 157 -13.77 -7.01 -19.33
C ILE A 157 -14.33 -6.09 -20.42
N ALA A 158 -15.06 -5.04 -20.03
CA ALA A 158 -15.60 -4.07 -20.98
C ALA A 158 -14.51 -3.27 -21.70
N GLU A 159 -13.35 -3.09 -21.06
CA GLU A 159 -12.15 -2.48 -21.67
C GLU A 159 -11.37 -3.45 -22.56
N GLY A 160 -11.83 -4.69 -22.71
CA GLY A 160 -11.27 -5.67 -23.64
C GLY A 160 -10.21 -6.60 -23.05
N LEU A 161 -10.01 -6.60 -21.72
CA LEU A 161 -9.11 -7.56 -21.07
C LEU A 161 -9.77 -8.95 -21.02
N ARG A 162 -8.94 -9.99 -21.15
CA ARG A 162 -9.42 -11.37 -21.18
C ARG A 162 -9.95 -11.81 -19.81
N PRO A 163 -11.19 -12.33 -19.71
CA PRO A 163 -11.82 -12.67 -18.44
C PRO A 163 -11.01 -13.66 -17.57
N GLU A 164 -10.25 -14.56 -18.19
CA GLU A 164 -9.43 -15.56 -17.50
C GLU A 164 -8.19 -14.96 -16.81
N THR A 165 -7.79 -13.74 -17.17
CA THR A 165 -6.69 -13.01 -16.52
C THR A 165 -7.17 -12.08 -15.39
N ILE A 166 -8.48 -12.05 -15.12
CA ILE A 166 -9.08 -11.16 -14.14
C ILE A 166 -9.72 -11.98 -13.03
N ILE A 167 -9.10 -11.97 -11.84
CA ILE A 167 -9.50 -12.77 -10.69
C ILE A 167 -10.08 -11.86 -9.60
N LYS A 168 -11.33 -12.11 -9.19
CA LYS A 168 -11.90 -11.39 -8.05
C LYS A 168 -11.37 -12.01 -6.75
N THR A 169 -10.46 -11.32 -6.08
CA THR A 169 -9.87 -11.75 -4.79
C THR A 169 -10.56 -11.15 -3.58
N GLY A 170 -11.24 -10.02 -3.74
CA GLY A 170 -11.69 -9.21 -2.61
C GLY A 170 -10.59 -8.35 -2.03
N SER A 171 -10.89 -7.69 -0.90
CA SER A 171 -9.96 -6.76 -0.25
C SER A 171 -9.14 -7.46 0.84
N SER A 172 -7.83 -7.26 0.81
CA SER A 172 -6.89 -7.70 1.86
C SER A 172 -7.07 -6.98 3.21
N MET A 173 -7.84 -5.89 3.24
CA MET A 173 -8.10 -5.16 4.50
C MET A 173 -8.79 -6.00 5.55
N LYS A 174 -9.56 -7.01 5.16
CA LYS A 174 -10.24 -7.90 6.12
C LYS A 174 -9.22 -8.69 6.94
N GLU A 175 -8.19 -9.21 6.29
CA GLU A 175 -7.12 -9.95 6.94
C GLU A 175 -6.32 -9.03 7.88
N VAL A 176 -5.97 -7.83 7.42
CA VAL A 176 -5.25 -6.82 8.23
C VAL A 176 -6.05 -6.43 9.47
N LEU A 177 -7.35 -6.16 9.32
CA LEU A 177 -8.23 -5.81 10.46
C LEU A 177 -8.41 -6.98 11.42
N ASN A 178 -8.45 -8.21 10.93
CA ASN A 178 -8.52 -9.39 11.80
C ASN A 178 -7.22 -9.61 12.58
N ASP A 179 -6.06 -9.44 11.95
CA ASP A 179 -4.74 -9.53 12.59
C ASP A 179 -4.60 -8.49 13.71
N LYS A 180 -5.11 -7.27 13.49
CA LYS A 180 -5.02 -6.14 14.43
C LYS A 180 -6.24 -5.98 15.34
N LYS A 181 -7.15 -6.95 15.38
CA LYS A 181 -8.43 -6.81 16.12
C LYS A 181 -8.24 -6.53 17.60
N GLU A 182 -7.30 -7.21 18.24
CA GLU A 182 -7.02 -7.02 19.68
C GLU A 182 -6.40 -5.64 19.95
N ASP A 183 -5.44 -5.22 19.11
CA ASP A 183 -4.78 -3.90 19.21
C ASP A 183 -5.82 -2.78 19.09
N ILE A 184 -6.70 -2.87 18.09
CA ILE A 184 -7.79 -1.92 17.84
C ILE A 184 -8.75 -1.88 19.05
N THR A 185 -9.14 -3.04 19.57
CA THR A 185 -10.05 -3.13 20.70
C THR A 185 -9.44 -2.49 21.94
N ASN A 186 -8.18 -2.78 22.23
CA ASN A 186 -7.46 -2.22 23.37
C ASN A 186 -7.27 -0.70 23.24
N ALA A 187 -6.98 -0.19 22.06
CA ALA A 187 -6.89 1.24 21.78
C ALA A 187 -8.22 1.96 22.03
N ILE A 188 -9.33 1.38 21.60
CA ILE A 188 -10.68 1.93 21.82
C ILE A 188 -11.02 1.95 23.32
N ILE A 189 -10.77 0.85 24.03
CA ILE A 189 -11.00 0.76 25.48
C ILE A 189 -10.18 1.80 26.21
N SER A 190 -8.89 1.91 25.90
CA SER A 190 -8.00 2.92 26.50
C SER A 190 -8.49 4.34 26.26
N TYR A 191 -8.90 4.66 25.03
CA TYR A 191 -9.45 5.97 24.69
C TYR A 191 -10.72 6.30 25.49
N ILE A 192 -11.66 5.36 25.60
CA ILE A 192 -12.91 5.54 26.36
C ILE A 192 -12.60 5.69 27.84
N THR A 193 -11.72 4.87 28.41
CA THR A 193 -11.34 4.93 29.82
C THR A 193 -10.67 6.27 30.15
N ASN A 194 -9.74 6.73 29.32
CA ASN A 194 -9.07 8.03 29.53
C ASN A 194 -10.05 9.20 29.47
N LYS A 195 -11.03 9.17 28.55
CA LYS A 195 -12.09 10.19 28.50
C LYS A 195 -13.03 10.11 29.72
N ALA A 196 -13.38 8.92 30.16
CA ALA A 196 -14.22 8.75 31.35
C ALA A 196 -13.51 9.26 32.61
N ILE A 197 -12.21 8.99 32.76
CA ILE A 197 -11.38 9.51 33.87
C ILE A 197 -11.31 11.05 33.79
N LEU A 198 -11.10 11.63 32.62
CA LEU A 198 -11.06 13.08 32.43
C LEU A 198 -12.39 13.74 32.80
N LEU A 199 -13.50 13.15 32.40
CA LEU A 199 -14.84 13.62 32.78
C LEU A 199 -15.07 13.51 34.28
N ALA A 200 -14.69 12.38 34.92
CA ALA A 200 -14.80 12.23 36.36
C ALA A 200 -13.98 13.30 37.11
N PHE A 201 -12.77 13.61 36.65
CA PHE A 201 -11.93 14.67 37.21
C PHE A 201 -12.58 16.05 37.08
N VAL A 202 -13.19 16.34 35.94
CA VAL A 202 -13.88 17.63 35.72
C VAL A 202 -15.10 17.79 36.61
N PHE A 203 -15.83 16.71 36.89
CA PHE A 203 -17.03 16.73 37.74
C PHE A 203 -16.73 16.60 39.26
N THR A 204 -15.51 16.16 39.65
CA THR A 204 -15.14 16.02 41.05
C THR A 204 -14.33 17.19 41.62
N ILE A 205 -13.94 18.16 40.79
CA ILE A 205 -13.31 19.41 41.28
C ILE A 205 -14.42 20.34 41.80
N PRO A 206 -14.47 20.65 43.09
CA PRO A 206 -15.43 21.62 43.58
C PRO A 206 -15.16 22.98 42.94
N PHE A 207 -16.23 23.68 42.62
CA PHE A 207 -16.30 24.96 41.90
C PHE A 207 -15.67 26.12 42.71
N ASN A 208 -14.37 26.04 43.04
CA ASN A 208 -13.67 27.09 43.75
C ASN A 208 -12.19 27.19 43.35
N PHE A 209 -11.89 27.25 42.04
CA PHE A 209 -10.58 27.76 41.62
C PHE A 209 -10.67 28.35 40.22
N SER A 210 -10.55 29.68 40.17
CA SER A 210 -10.35 30.40 38.90
C SER A 210 -8.96 30.06 38.36
N MET A 211 -8.86 29.03 37.56
CA MET A 211 -7.66 28.70 36.82
C MET A 211 -7.96 28.85 35.31
N LYS A 212 -7.40 29.89 34.70
CA LYS A 212 -7.36 30.02 33.24
C LYS A 212 -6.44 28.93 32.69
N PHE A 213 -7.00 27.84 32.19
CA PHE A 213 -6.28 26.90 31.38
C PHE A 213 -6.39 27.34 29.92
N THR A 214 -5.30 27.81 29.35
CA THR A 214 -5.14 27.94 27.91
C THR A 214 -4.77 26.57 27.37
N LEU A 215 -5.73 25.84 26.82
CA LEU A 215 -5.47 24.64 26.02
C LEU A 215 -4.91 25.09 24.66
N SER A 216 -3.62 24.92 24.46
CA SER A 216 -3.02 24.92 23.13
C SER A 216 -3.30 23.56 22.51
N LEU A 217 -4.28 23.49 21.63
CA LEU A 217 -4.49 22.39 20.70
C LEU A 217 -3.57 22.63 19.51
N SER A 218 -2.43 21.97 19.46
CA SER A 218 -1.69 21.77 18.22
C SER A 218 -2.23 20.50 17.56
N LEU A 219 -2.88 20.71 16.42
CA LEU A 219 -3.22 19.68 15.44
C LEU A 219 -1.97 19.20 14.72
#